data_809ecd75b4a67c67f4fb0ef6f277b08f
#
_entry.id   809ecd75b4a67c67f4fb0ef6f277b08f
#
_cell.length_a   1.000
_cell.length_b   1.000
_cell.length_c   1.000
_cell.angle_alpha   90.00
_cell.angle_beta   90.00
_cell.angle_gamma   90.00
#
_symmetry.space_group_name_H-M   'P 1'
#
loop_
_entity.id
_entity.type
_entity.pdbx_description
1 polymer ?
#
loop_
_entity_poly.entity_id
_entity_poly.type
_entity_poly.pdbx_seq_one_letter_code
_entity_poly.pdbx_strand_id
1 'polypeptide(L)'
;MRVELLYWDGDSNYMTARQRLVEVLTEDAFETPIQMIAVNSEADAELLAFPGSPTIRIDDVDIHPAGVGEIGLRLRSYPDDADHAGPLLEPVPGKRLIRRAVERARGWGHGREP
;
A
#
# COMPACT_ATOMS: atom_id res chain seq x y z
N MET A 1 -11.90 9.37 2.82
CA MET A 1 -10.90 8.36 2.42
C MET A 1 -10.27 7.77 3.67
N ARG A 2 -10.21 6.47 3.74
CA ARG A 2 -9.57 5.78 4.85
C ARG A 2 -8.27 5.16 4.35
N VAL A 3 -7.16 5.49 5.00
CA VAL A 3 -5.83 5.04 4.59
C VAL A 3 -5.23 4.20 5.71
N GLU A 4 -4.86 2.97 5.37
CA GLU A 4 -4.30 2.03 6.34
C GLU A 4 -2.98 1.50 5.83
N LEU A 5 -2.02 1.38 6.74
CA LEU A 5 -0.77 0.68 6.47
C LEU A 5 -0.66 -0.48 7.43
N LEU A 6 -0.74 -1.69 6.89
CA LEU A 6 -0.62 -2.93 7.65
C LEU A 6 0.83 -3.41 7.56
N TYR A 7 1.41 -3.77 8.69
CA TYR A 7 2.83 -4.09 8.72
C TYR A 7 3.15 -5.16 9.75
N TRP A 8 4.23 -5.86 9.48
CA TRP A 8 4.82 -6.82 10.39
C TRP A 8 6.11 -6.23 10.94
N ASP A 9 6.32 -6.32 12.26
CA ASP A 9 7.50 -5.74 12.90
C ASP A 9 8.82 -6.32 12.37
N GLY A 10 8.80 -7.53 11.82
CA GLY A 10 9.98 -8.11 11.22
C GLY A 10 10.38 -7.48 9.90
N ASP A 11 9.54 -6.60 9.35
CA ASP A 11 9.83 -5.89 8.12
C ASP A 11 10.56 -4.59 8.46
N SER A 12 11.85 -4.50 8.11
CA SER A 12 12.63 -3.29 8.41
C SER A 12 12.30 -2.13 7.47
N ASN A 13 11.43 -2.34 6.49
CA ASN A 13 11.17 -1.34 5.45
C ASN A 13 9.80 -0.68 5.54
N TYR A 14 8.96 -1.07 6.51
CA TYR A 14 7.59 -0.54 6.52
C TYR A 14 7.54 0.97 6.76
N MET A 15 8.51 1.53 7.47
CA MET A 15 8.55 2.98 7.68
C MET A 15 8.91 3.73 6.41
N THR A 16 9.67 3.12 5.51
CA THR A 16 9.90 3.70 4.19
C THR A 16 8.60 3.78 3.40
N ALA A 17 7.79 2.73 3.49
CA ALA A 17 6.47 2.75 2.86
C ALA A 17 5.60 3.86 3.44
N ARG A 18 5.62 4.02 4.76
CA ARG A 18 4.87 5.09 5.41
C ARG A 18 5.35 6.46 4.95
N GLN A 19 6.65 6.64 4.85
CA GLN A 19 7.22 7.91 4.39
C GLN A 19 6.74 8.25 2.99
N ARG A 20 6.78 7.29 2.07
CA ARG A 20 6.33 7.51 0.70
C ARG A 20 4.84 7.84 0.65
N LEU A 21 4.05 7.15 1.48
CA LEU A 21 2.62 7.40 1.57
C LEU A 21 2.33 8.81 2.07
N VAL A 22 3.05 9.24 3.11
CA VAL A 22 2.93 10.62 3.63
C VAL A 22 3.24 11.63 2.54
N GLU A 23 4.30 11.38 1.79
CA GLU A 23 4.72 12.30 0.72
C GLU A 23 3.66 12.43 -0.36
N VAL A 24 3.09 11.31 -0.79
CA VAL A 24 2.04 11.34 -1.81
C VAL A 24 0.80 12.07 -1.31
N LEU A 25 0.36 11.76 -0.10
CA LEU A 25 -0.82 12.42 0.46
C LEU A 25 -0.60 13.92 0.60
N THR A 26 0.60 14.33 1.02
CA THR A 26 0.94 15.74 1.16
C THR A 26 0.97 16.43 -0.20
N GLU A 27 1.58 15.79 -1.19
CA GLU A 27 1.68 16.37 -2.53
C GLU A 27 0.31 16.52 -3.18
N ASP A 28 -0.62 15.62 -2.87
CA ASP A 28 -1.96 15.67 -3.41
C ASP A 28 -2.91 16.49 -2.55
N ALA A 29 -2.38 17.21 -1.57
CA ALA A 29 -3.13 18.07 -0.65
C ALA A 29 -4.21 17.30 0.12
N PHE A 30 -3.94 16.06 0.45
CA PHE A 30 -4.85 15.23 1.20
C PHE A 30 -4.43 15.19 2.66
N GLU A 31 -5.28 15.72 3.52
CA GLU A 31 -5.01 15.67 4.96
C GLU A 31 -5.86 14.56 5.56
N THR A 32 -5.33 13.36 5.53
CA THR A 32 -5.99 12.23 6.14
C THR A 32 -4.99 11.45 6.97
N PRO A 33 -5.39 10.99 8.15
CA PRO A 33 -4.48 10.23 8.99
C PRO A 33 -4.23 8.85 8.39
N ILE A 34 -3.05 8.34 8.64
CA ILE A 34 -2.69 6.98 8.25
C ILE A 34 -2.88 6.10 9.49
N GLN A 35 -3.73 5.10 9.37
CA GLN A 35 -3.92 4.12 10.43
C GLN A 35 -2.85 3.05 10.30
N MET A 36 -2.01 2.95 11.33
CA MET A 36 -0.96 1.94 11.37
C MET A 36 -1.51 0.69 12.04
N ILE A 37 -1.49 -0.42 11.34
CA ILE A 37 -2.06 -1.67 11.85
C ILE A 37 -0.96 -2.72 11.90
N ALA A 38 -0.55 -3.09 13.11
CA ALA A 38 0.46 -4.13 13.30
C ALA A 38 -0.15 -5.51 13.14
N VAL A 39 0.52 -6.35 12.37
CA VAL A 39 0.14 -7.75 12.18
C VAL A 39 1.20 -8.57 12.90
N ASN A 40 0.85 -9.21 14.00
CA ASN A 40 1.81 -9.81 14.92
C ASN A 40 1.81 -11.33 14.93
N SER A 41 0.89 -11.95 14.25
CA SER A 41 0.78 -13.42 14.26
C SER A 41 0.16 -13.89 12.96
N GLU A 42 0.29 -15.21 12.71
CA GLU A 42 -0.37 -15.82 11.56
C GLU A 42 -1.89 -15.71 11.67
N ALA A 43 -2.40 -15.80 12.89
CA ALA A 43 -3.84 -15.66 13.11
C ALA A 43 -4.31 -14.26 12.75
N ASP A 44 -3.54 -13.23 13.13
CA ASP A 44 -3.84 -11.86 12.75
C ASP A 44 -3.79 -11.69 11.24
N ALA A 45 -2.78 -12.29 10.60
CA ALA A 45 -2.63 -12.20 9.15
C ALA A 45 -3.85 -12.80 8.44
N GLU A 46 -4.33 -13.94 8.92
CA GLU A 46 -5.52 -14.56 8.37
C GLU A 46 -6.75 -13.68 8.56
N LEU A 47 -6.93 -13.19 9.78
CA LEU A 47 -8.07 -12.36 10.11
C LEU A 47 -8.14 -11.10 9.24
N LEU A 48 -7.00 -10.51 8.94
CA LEU A 48 -6.92 -9.29 8.17
C LEU A 48 -6.70 -9.52 6.68
N ALA A 49 -6.64 -10.78 6.26
CA ALA A 49 -6.31 -11.18 4.89
C ALA A 49 -5.02 -10.50 4.43
N PHE A 50 -3.99 -10.55 5.28
CA PHE A 50 -2.74 -9.81 5.11
C PHE A 50 -1.81 -10.53 4.13
N PRO A 51 -1.53 -9.93 2.96
CA PRO A 51 -0.72 -10.60 1.93
C PRO A 51 0.78 -10.38 2.10
N GLY A 52 1.19 -9.74 3.18
CA GLY A 52 2.60 -9.47 3.44
C GLY A 52 2.85 -8.02 3.77
N SER A 53 4.00 -7.76 4.37
CA SER A 53 4.38 -6.43 4.84
C SER A 53 5.29 -5.74 3.83
N PRO A 54 5.08 -4.47 3.53
CA PRO A 54 3.97 -3.64 4.00
C PRO A 54 2.78 -3.76 3.04
N THR A 55 1.57 -3.57 3.57
CA THR A 55 0.37 -3.50 2.75
C THR A 55 -0.32 -2.17 3.01
N ILE A 56 -0.64 -1.45 1.96
CA ILE A 56 -1.39 -0.20 2.05
C ILE A 56 -2.77 -0.44 1.45
N ARG A 57 -3.81 -0.05 2.19
CA ARG A 57 -5.20 -0.12 1.73
C ARG A 57 -5.81 1.26 1.80
N ILE A 58 -6.47 1.63 0.73
CA ILE A 58 -7.21 2.89 0.66
C ILE A 58 -8.66 2.52 0.44
N ASP A 59 -9.51 2.90 1.39
CA ASP A 59 -10.94 2.55 1.41
C ASP A 59 -11.11 1.03 1.25
N ASP A 60 -10.31 0.28 2.00
CA ASP A 60 -10.34 -1.19 2.05
C ASP A 60 -9.81 -1.88 0.79
N VAL A 61 -9.26 -1.14 -0.14
CA VAL A 61 -8.73 -1.71 -1.39
C VAL A 61 -7.21 -1.66 -1.35
N ASP A 62 -6.58 -2.81 -1.59
CA ASP A 62 -5.13 -2.90 -1.70
C ASP A 62 -4.64 -2.03 -2.85
N ILE A 63 -3.53 -1.30 -2.65
CA ILE A 63 -3.02 -0.43 -3.71
C ILE A 63 -2.44 -1.22 -4.88
N HIS A 64 -2.17 -2.51 -4.68
CA HIS A 64 -1.64 -3.37 -5.75
C HIS A 64 -2.35 -4.72 -5.72
N PRO A 65 -3.65 -4.76 -6.04
CA PRO A 65 -4.42 -6.00 -5.90
C PRO A 65 -3.91 -7.13 -6.77
N ALA A 66 -3.34 -6.81 -7.93
CA ALA A 66 -2.79 -7.83 -8.82
C ALA A 66 -1.60 -8.56 -8.20
N GLY A 67 -0.94 -7.95 -7.22
CA GLY A 67 0.20 -8.55 -6.55
C GLY A 67 -0.14 -9.27 -5.26
N VAL A 68 -1.42 -9.44 -4.97
CA VAL A 68 -1.82 -10.15 -3.76
C VAL A 68 -1.65 -11.66 -3.99
N GLY A 69 -0.75 -12.25 -3.22
CA GLY A 69 -0.51 -13.68 -3.26
C GLY A 69 -1.05 -14.35 -2.01
N GLU A 70 -0.22 -15.20 -1.42
CA GLU A 70 -0.61 -15.92 -0.23
C GLU A 70 -0.73 -14.99 0.97
N ILE A 71 -1.68 -15.32 1.83
CA ILE A 71 -1.88 -14.63 3.08
C ILE A 71 -0.92 -15.21 4.13
N GLY A 72 -0.28 -14.34 4.90
CA GLY A 72 0.60 -14.82 5.95
C GLY A 72 1.50 -13.73 6.48
N LEU A 73 2.22 -14.06 7.55
CA LEU A 73 3.16 -13.16 8.18
C LEU A 73 4.47 -13.25 7.41
N ARG A 74 4.62 -12.38 6.42
CA ARG A 74 5.70 -12.48 5.44
C ARG A 74 6.04 -11.10 4.90
N LEU A 75 7.14 -11.01 4.17
CA LEU A 75 7.48 -9.83 3.40
C LEU A 75 6.77 -9.87 2.06
N ARG A 76 6.52 -8.68 1.52
CA ARG A 76 5.85 -8.51 0.24
C ARG A 76 6.76 -7.71 -0.70
N SER A 77 6.64 -7.96 -1.98
CA SER A 77 7.41 -7.23 -3.00
C SER A 77 6.46 -6.49 -3.93
N TYR A 78 6.97 -5.39 -4.47
CA TYR A 78 6.22 -4.53 -5.37
C TYR A 78 7.03 -4.28 -6.63
N PRO A 79 6.38 -3.98 -7.76
CA PRO A 79 7.13 -3.62 -8.95
C PRO A 79 7.87 -2.31 -8.75
N ASP A 80 9.01 -2.19 -9.45
CA ASP A 80 9.78 -0.97 -9.44
C ASP A 80 8.95 0.18 -10.01
N ASP A 81 9.13 1.36 -9.44
CA ASP A 81 8.42 2.57 -9.85
C ASP A 81 8.94 3.13 -11.16
N ALA A 82 10.13 2.73 -11.56
CA ALA A 82 10.74 3.23 -12.79
C ALA A 82 10.20 2.48 -14.01
N ASP A 83 10.27 3.15 -15.16
CA ASP A 83 9.86 2.54 -16.41
C ASP A 83 11.00 1.70 -16.98
N HIS A 84 11.20 0.54 -16.42
CA HIS A 84 12.23 -0.37 -16.89
C HIS A 84 11.64 -1.47 -17.74
N ALA A 85 12.42 -1.92 -18.69
CA ALA A 85 12.10 -3.15 -19.38
C ALA A 85 12.39 -4.30 -18.43
N GLY A 86 11.39 -5.03 -18.06
CA GLY A 86 11.53 -6.14 -17.15
C GLY A 86 11.20 -5.78 -15.74
N PRO A 87 10.86 -6.77 -14.96
CA PRO A 87 10.38 -6.57 -13.61
C PRO A 87 11.54 -6.45 -12.64
N LEU A 88 11.63 -5.31 -11.99
CA LEU A 88 12.44 -5.15 -10.80
C LEU A 88 11.48 -5.11 -9.63
N LEU A 89 11.82 -5.85 -8.58
CA LEU A 89 10.98 -5.91 -7.40
C LEU A 89 11.63 -5.16 -6.25
N GLU A 90 10.81 -4.46 -5.49
CA GLU A 90 11.25 -3.67 -4.36
C GLU A 90 10.47 -4.05 -3.12
N PRO A 91 11.08 -3.90 -1.93
CA PRO A 91 10.41 -4.28 -0.69
C PRO A 91 9.31 -3.31 -0.26
N VAL A 92 9.19 -2.18 -0.93
CA VAL A 92 8.17 -1.18 -0.61
C VAL A 92 7.56 -0.67 -1.91
N PRO A 93 6.28 -0.23 -1.87
CA PRO A 93 5.68 0.35 -3.06
C PRO A 93 6.28 1.71 -3.39
N GLY A 94 6.40 2.01 -4.66
CA GLY A 94 6.86 3.31 -5.11
C GLY A 94 5.77 4.35 -5.04
N LYS A 95 6.18 5.61 -5.12
CA LYS A 95 5.23 6.73 -5.02
C LYS A 95 4.23 6.74 -6.17
N ARG A 96 4.65 6.32 -7.35
CA ARG A 96 3.75 6.27 -8.51
C ARG A 96 2.60 5.29 -8.28
N LEU A 97 2.93 4.12 -7.76
CA LEU A 97 1.91 3.11 -7.45
C LEU A 97 0.93 3.63 -6.39
N ILE A 98 1.47 4.25 -5.34
CA ILE A 98 0.64 4.82 -4.29
C ILE A 98 -0.25 5.93 -4.86
N ARG A 99 0.32 6.81 -5.67
CA ARG A 99 -0.44 7.95 -6.22
C ARG A 99 -1.59 7.48 -7.10
N ARG A 100 -1.35 6.46 -7.91
CA ARG A 100 -2.43 5.91 -8.75
C ARG A 100 -3.58 5.38 -7.90
N ALA A 101 -3.26 4.74 -6.78
CA ALA A 101 -4.29 4.22 -5.89
C ALA A 101 -5.08 5.34 -5.22
N VAL A 102 -4.39 6.40 -4.81
CA VAL A 102 -5.04 7.57 -4.23
C VAL A 102 -5.99 8.20 -5.26
N GLU A 103 -5.53 8.34 -6.49
CA GLU A 103 -6.34 8.93 -7.55
C GLU A 103 -7.59 8.10 -7.84
N ARG A 104 -7.44 6.77 -7.86
CA ARG A 104 -8.59 5.90 -8.06
C ARG A 104 -9.60 6.04 -6.93
N ALA A 105 -9.11 6.09 -5.70
CA ALA A 105 -9.98 6.20 -4.54
C ALA A 105 -10.75 7.52 -4.52
N ARG A 106 -10.16 8.57 -5.08
CA ARG A 106 -10.82 9.86 -5.20
C ARG A 106 -11.82 9.90 -6.35
N GLY A 107 -11.90 8.87 -7.15
CA GLY A 107 -12.69 8.89 -8.37
C GLY A 107 -12.08 9.76 -9.45
N TRP A 108 -10.82 10.03 -9.35
CA TRP A 108 -10.12 10.92 -10.26
C TRP A 108 -10.08 10.31 -11.66
N GLY A 109 -10.47 11.09 -12.63
CA GLY A 109 -10.45 10.61 -14.00
C GLY A 109 -11.59 9.67 -14.37
N HIS A 110 -12.54 9.46 -13.45
CA HIS A 110 -13.66 8.60 -13.74
C HIS A 110 -14.82 9.44 -14.17
N GLY A 111 -14.90 10.31 -14.82
CA GLY A 111 -16.06 10.97 -15.31
C GLY A 111 -17.26 10.88 -14.40
N ARG A 112 -17.12 10.76 -13.22
CA ARG A 112 -18.20 10.63 -12.32
C ARG A 112 -19.16 11.64 -12.46
N GLU A 113 -19.49 11.65 -12.66
CA GLU A 113 -20.23 12.32 -12.76
C GLU A 113 -20.75 12.82 -12.43
N PRO A 114 -20.99 13.28 -12.72
CA PRO A 114 -21.46 14.15 -12.25
C PRO A 114 -22.21 13.59 -11.96
#